data_f7d076e867d4886e3d51ae7038e2b4c6
#
_entry.id   f7d076e867d4886e3d51ae7038e2b4c6
#
_cell.length_a   1.000
_cell.length_b   1.000
_cell.length_c   1.000
_cell.angle_alpha   90.00
_cell.angle_beta   90.00
_cell.angle_gamma   90.00
#
_symmetry.space_group_name_H-M   'P 1'
#
loop_
_entity.id
_entity.type
_entity.pdbx_description
1 polymer ?
#
loop_
_entity_poly.entity_id
_entity_poly.type
_entity_poly.pdbx_seq_one_letter_code
_entity_poly.pdbx_strand_id
1 'polypeptide(L)'
;MEMRSNKNIRIGDVLQELGYINEDQINQAVAYQKENKGVRLGAALIALGFITEKQMLEALGKRLNYEVVNISDLSVDVKAVEMIPRVLAEKYNMMGYKVEDTMYYLLVDDPLNFYGIEDIRQIVGREVHISLCEKAPLENSIQYYYSEVSARQAAQKASANTTQTSEVMEISVEEGDDDTPIINLFNSLLVRAYNSNASDIHIEPFENHTSVRMRMDGVICDFMTLQKNIHNSLIARIKILGDLDIAERRIPQDGHFRINIEGVNLNVRVSVIPTVFGEKAVLRLLASAGSIDHMGTFGMTERNYKLVMRMLQSPNGIIYLTGPTGSGKSTTLYMILEELAKRSVNISTIEDPVEKNVPKLNQMQVNNTAGLTFEVGLRALLRQDPDIIMVGETRDAETASISVRAAITGHCLLYTSPSPR
;
A
#
# COMPACT_ATOMS: atom_id res chain seq x y z
N MET A 1 -13.60 -23.62 -45.51
CA MET A 1 -14.79 -22.95 -44.91
C MET A 1 -14.34 -21.57 -44.50
N GLU A 2 -14.67 -20.54 -45.28
CA GLU A 2 -14.10 -19.20 -45.16
C GLU A 2 -14.49 -18.53 -43.86
N MET A 3 -13.47 -18.09 -43.08
CA MET A 3 -13.67 -17.19 -41.95
C MET A 3 -14.17 -15.83 -42.45
N ARG A 4 -15.46 -15.59 -42.40
CA ARG A 4 -16.03 -14.26 -42.58
C ARG A 4 -15.57 -13.38 -41.44
N SER A 5 -14.88 -12.31 -41.73
CA SER A 5 -14.46 -11.25 -40.84
C SER A 5 -15.65 -10.71 -40.03
N ASN A 6 -15.69 -10.96 -38.74
CA ASN A 6 -16.75 -10.52 -37.80
C ASN A 6 -16.73 -9.02 -37.49
N LYS A 7 -15.97 -8.22 -38.23
CA LYS A 7 -15.78 -6.77 -37.98
C LYS A 7 -17.05 -5.90 -38.10
N ASN A 8 -18.13 -6.41 -38.70
CA ASN A 8 -19.37 -5.63 -38.92
C ASN A 8 -20.52 -5.94 -37.95
N ILE A 9 -20.34 -6.87 -36.97
CA ILE A 9 -21.40 -7.20 -36.04
C ILE A 9 -21.42 -6.14 -34.92
N ARG A 10 -22.58 -5.62 -34.55
CA ARG A 10 -22.73 -4.67 -33.43
C ARG A 10 -22.48 -5.37 -32.13
N ILE A 11 -21.86 -4.70 -31.15
CA ILE A 11 -21.56 -5.29 -29.86
C ILE A 11 -22.80 -5.74 -29.09
N GLY A 12 -23.94 -5.04 -29.28
CA GLY A 12 -25.23 -5.44 -28.73
C GLY A 12 -25.68 -6.81 -29.22
N ASP A 13 -25.49 -7.09 -30.54
CA ASP A 13 -25.86 -8.38 -31.11
C ASP A 13 -25.00 -9.52 -30.56
N VAL A 14 -23.69 -9.27 -30.31
CA VAL A 14 -22.78 -10.24 -29.71
C VAL A 14 -23.17 -10.53 -28.26
N LEU A 15 -23.54 -9.52 -27.49
CA LEU A 15 -23.98 -9.66 -26.11
C LEU A 15 -25.30 -10.43 -26.02
N GLN A 16 -26.23 -10.23 -26.98
CA GLN A 16 -27.46 -11.03 -27.08
C GLN A 16 -27.18 -12.49 -27.47
N GLU A 17 -26.27 -12.70 -28.44
CA GLU A 17 -25.85 -14.05 -28.85
C GLU A 17 -25.22 -14.85 -27.71
N LEU A 18 -24.46 -14.16 -26.82
CA LEU A 18 -23.90 -14.73 -25.59
C LEU A 18 -24.93 -14.91 -24.45
N GLY A 19 -26.16 -14.40 -24.63
CA GLY A 19 -27.23 -14.52 -23.65
C GLY A 19 -27.08 -13.59 -22.44
N TYR A 20 -26.25 -12.55 -22.53
CA TYR A 20 -26.00 -11.63 -21.41
C TYR A 20 -27.07 -10.54 -21.31
N ILE A 21 -27.70 -10.14 -22.42
CA ILE A 21 -28.73 -9.09 -22.47
C ILE A 21 -29.86 -9.47 -23.41
N ASN A 22 -31.00 -8.83 -23.23
CA ASN A 22 -32.15 -8.88 -24.13
C ASN A 22 -32.34 -7.54 -24.87
N GLU A 23 -33.30 -7.50 -25.79
CA GLU A 23 -33.60 -6.33 -26.64
C GLU A 23 -34.08 -5.13 -25.80
N ASP A 24 -34.87 -5.37 -24.76
CA ASP A 24 -35.37 -4.31 -23.88
C ASP A 24 -34.23 -3.62 -23.13
N GLN A 25 -33.23 -4.38 -22.65
CA GLN A 25 -32.04 -3.85 -21.96
C GLN A 25 -31.17 -3.03 -22.93
N ILE A 26 -31.06 -3.43 -24.21
CA ILE A 26 -30.37 -2.63 -25.23
C ILE A 26 -31.07 -1.30 -25.38
N ASN A 27 -32.41 -1.31 -25.51
CA ASN A 27 -33.20 -0.11 -25.70
C ASN A 27 -33.06 0.85 -24.50
N GLN A 28 -33.03 0.34 -23.30
CA GLN A 28 -32.79 1.13 -22.09
C GLN A 28 -31.38 1.73 -22.08
N ALA A 29 -30.36 0.97 -22.45
CA ALA A 29 -28.98 1.48 -22.53
C ALA A 29 -28.84 2.55 -23.62
N VAL A 30 -29.50 2.41 -24.76
CA VAL A 30 -29.56 3.43 -25.82
C VAL A 30 -30.28 4.70 -25.35
N ALA A 31 -31.37 4.57 -24.58
CA ALA A 31 -32.01 5.73 -23.96
C ALA A 31 -31.08 6.45 -23.00
N TYR A 32 -30.36 5.70 -22.10
CA TYR A 32 -29.36 6.25 -21.22
C TYR A 32 -28.24 7.00 -21.97
N GLN A 33 -27.77 6.49 -23.11
CA GLN A 33 -26.77 7.17 -23.92
C GLN A 33 -27.28 8.51 -24.51
N LYS A 34 -28.58 8.63 -24.85
CA LYS A 34 -29.15 9.89 -25.33
C LYS A 34 -29.18 10.98 -24.27
N GLU A 35 -29.39 10.57 -23.00
CA GLU A 35 -29.38 11.48 -21.86
C GLU A 35 -27.94 11.83 -21.45
N ASN A 36 -27.00 10.89 -21.58
CA ASN A 36 -25.59 11.03 -21.19
C ASN A 36 -24.69 11.00 -22.42
N LYS A 37 -24.56 12.16 -23.10
CA LYS A 37 -23.79 12.30 -24.34
C LYS A 37 -22.32 11.89 -24.15
N GLY A 38 -21.83 11.01 -25.02
CA GLY A 38 -20.44 10.54 -25.03
C GLY A 38 -20.22 9.17 -24.34
N VAL A 39 -21.22 8.61 -23.65
CA VAL A 39 -21.12 7.29 -23.04
C VAL A 39 -21.28 6.20 -24.12
N ARG A 40 -20.33 5.24 -24.18
CA ARG A 40 -20.41 4.08 -25.08
C ARG A 40 -21.49 3.09 -24.59
N LEU A 41 -22.08 2.30 -25.52
CA LEU A 41 -23.15 1.34 -25.18
C LEU A 41 -22.74 0.35 -24.08
N GLY A 42 -21.51 -0.17 -24.13
CA GLY A 42 -20.99 -1.07 -23.10
C GLY A 42 -20.93 -0.44 -21.72
N ALA A 43 -20.44 0.81 -21.64
CA ALA A 43 -20.39 1.55 -20.38
C ALA A 43 -21.79 1.86 -19.82
N ALA A 44 -22.77 2.14 -20.71
CA ALA A 44 -24.16 2.33 -20.31
C ALA A 44 -24.77 1.03 -19.74
N LEU A 45 -24.52 -0.11 -20.38
CA LEU A 45 -25.00 -1.42 -19.91
C LEU A 45 -24.41 -1.81 -18.55
N ILE A 46 -23.12 -1.51 -18.32
CA ILE A 46 -22.44 -1.73 -17.02
C ILE A 46 -23.02 -0.80 -15.96
N ALA A 47 -23.18 0.50 -16.27
CA ALA A 47 -23.74 1.49 -15.34
C ALA A 47 -25.18 1.17 -14.91
N LEU A 48 -25.97 0.58 -15.81
CA LEU A 48 -27.34 0.10 -15.52
C LEU A 48 -27.36 -1.26 -14.82
N GLY A 49 -26.20 -1.90 -14.61
CA GLY A 49 -26.10 -3.20 -13.92
C GLY A 49 -26.60 -4.39 -14.76
N PHE A 50 -26.73 -4.24 -16.09
CA PHE A 50 -27.20 -5.32 -16.96
C PHE A 50 -26.11 -6.33 -17.30
N ILE A 51 -24.85 -5.89 -17.34
CA ILE A 51 -23.67 -6.74 -17.56
C ILE A 51 -22.53 -6.33 -16.63
N THR A 52 -21.59 -7.26 -16.41
CA THR A 52 -20.32 -7.01 -15.73
C THR A 52 -19.25 -6.57 -16.74
N GLU A 53 -18.16 -5.96 -16.25
CA GLU A 53 -17.01 -5.62 -17.08
C GLU A 53 -16.43 -6.87 -17.78
N LYS A 54 -16.33 -7.99 -17.07
CA LYS A 54 -15.87 -9.27 -17.61
C LYS A 54 -16.72 -9.74 -18.81
N GLN A 55 -18.05 -9.70 -18.67
CA GLN A 55 -18.97 -10.05 -19.77
C GLN A 55 -18.81 -9.14 -20.98
N MET A 56 -18.54 -7.85 -20.74
CA MET A 56 -18.25 -6.91 -21.82
C MET A 56 -16.93 -7.23 -22.53
N LEU A 57 -15.88 -7.57 -21.78
CA LEU A 57 -14.59 -7.97 -22.35
C LEU A 57 -14.70 -9.28 -23.14
N GLU A 58 -15.45 -10.27 -22.66
CA GLU A 58 -15.74 -11.52 -23.40
C GLU A 58 -16.43 -11.25 -24.74
N ALA A 59 -17.42 -10.35 -24.76
CA ALA A 59 -18.10 -9.97 -26.00
C ALA A 59 -17.17 -9.21 -26.97
N LEU A 60 -16.31 -8.32 -26.47
CA LEU A 60 -15.31 -7.61 -27.27
C LEU A 60 -14.24 -8.58 -27.79
N GLY A 61 -13.77 -9.50 -26.95
CA GLY A 61 -12.83 -10.54 -27.34
C GLY A 61 -13.36 -11.40 -28.49
N LYS A 62 -14.60 -11.89 -28.36
CA LYS A 62 -15.28 -12.66 -29.44
C LYS A 62 -15.42 -11.85 -30.73
N ARG A 63 -15.76 -10.56 -30.63
CA ARG A 63 -15.94 -9.67 -31.78
C ARG A 63 -14.64 -9.36 -32.50
N LEU A 64 -13.56 -9.09 -31.76
CA LEU A 64 -12.28 -8.64 -32.29
C LEU A 64 -11.27 -9.78 -32.46
N ASN A 65 -11.62 -10.98 -32.02
CA ASN A 65 -10.76 -12.15 -31.97
C ASN A 65 -9.51 -11.93 -31.09
N TYR A 66 -9.74 -11.33 -29.92
CA TYR A 66 -8.74 -11.17 -28.87
C TYR A 66 -9.03 -12.11 -27.71
N GLU A 67 -7.99 -12.62 -27.09
CA GLU A 67 -8.08 -13.46 -25.89
C GLU A 67 -8.38 -12.60 -24.66
N VAL A 68 -9.28 -13.07 -23.80
CA VAL A 68 -9.53 -12.46 -22.48
C VAL A 68 -8.79 -13.27 -21.45
N VAL A 69 -7.89 -12.63 -20.72
CA VAL A 69 -7.00 -13.26 -19.75
C VAL A 69 -7.22 -12.70 -18.35
N ASN A 70 -6.96 -13.54 -17.35
CA ASN A 70 -6.88 -13.08 -15.98
C ASN A 70 -5.39 -12.84 -15.64
N ILE A 71 -5.04 -11.63 -15.23
CA ILE A 71 -3.65 -11.25 -14.95
C ILE A 71 -3.02 -12.14 -13.88
N SER A 72 -3.81 -12.61 -12.90
CA SER A 72 -3.34 -13.50 -11.83
C SER A 72 -2.78 -14.83 -12.34
N ASP A 73 -3.21 -15.27 -13.52
CA ASP A 73 -2.83 -16.54 -14.11
C ASP A 73 -1.62 -16.42 -15.06
N LEU A 74 -1.14 -15.18 -15.28
CA LEU A 74 -0.06 -14.88 -16.20
C LEU A 74 1.29 -14.84 -15.49
N SER A 75 2.32 -15.35 -16.17
CA SER A 75 3.71 -15.09 -15.80
C SER A 75 4.19 -13.85 -16.51
N VAL A 76 4.36 -12.75 -15.76
CA VAL A 76 4.79 -11.47 -16.32
C VAL A 76 6.31 -11.39 -16.35
N ASP A 77 6.86 -11.16 -17.55
CA ASP A 77 8.28 -10.88 -17.75
C ASP A 77 8.56 -9.38 -17.54
N VAL A 78 9.33 -9.04 -16.52
CA VAL A 78 9.70 -7.65 -16.20
C VAL A 78 10.40 -6.97 -17.38
N LYS A 79 11.15 -7.71 -18.22
CA LYS A 79 11.76 -7.13 -19.43
C LYS A 79 10.71 -6.64 -20.44
N ALA A 80 9.57 -7.33 -20.55
CA ALA A 80 8.47 -6.87 -21.38
C ALA A 80 7.85 -5.57 -20.82
N VAL A 81 7.74 -5.46 -19.51
CA VAL A 81 7.23 -4.25 -18.84
C VAL A 81 8.16 -3.06 -19.09
N GLU A 82 9.48 -3.25 -18.99
CA GLU A 82 10.50 -2.21 -19.20
C GLU A 82 10.49 -1.60 -20.61
N MET A 83 10.00 -2.32 -21.60
CA MET A 83 9.96 -1.83 -22.99
C MET A 83 8.98 -0.69 -23.22
N ILE A 84 7.98 -0.53 -22.36
CA ILE A 84 7.02 0.58 -22.43
C ILE A 84 7.38 1.59 -21.32
N PRO A 85 7.53 2.89 -21.63
CA PRO A 85 7.70 3.90 -20.60
C PRO A 85 6.49 3.98 -19.66
N ARG A 86 6.72 4.07 -18.34
CA ARG A 86 5.68 4.13 -17.30
C ARG A 86 4.57 5.15 -17.61
N VAL A 87 4.96 6.34 -18.04
CA VAL A 87 4.02 7.42 -18.40
C VAL A 87 3.01 7.00 -19.46
N LEU A 88 3.43 6.20 -20.44
CA LEU A 88 2.55 5.71 -21.48
C LEU A 88 1.69 4.53 -21.05
N ALA A 89 2.26 3.64 -20.22
CA ALA A 89 1.51 2.55 -19.62
C ALA A 89 0.35 3.06 -18.77
N GLU A 90 0.61 4.06 -17.91
CA GLU A 90 -0.41 4.71 -17.07
C GLU A 90 -1.40 5.53 -17.91
N LYS A 91 -0.92 6.28 -18.91
CA LYS A 91 -1.77 7.09 -19.78
C LYS A 91 -2.78 6.28 -20.56
N TYR A 92 -2.36 5.13 -21.09
CA TYR A 92 -3.20 4.31 -21.96
C TYR A 92 -3.82 3.10 -21.23
N ASN A 93 -3.44 2.88 -19.98
CA ASN A 93 -3.78 1.69 -19.19
C ASN A 93 -3.41 0.40 -19.94
N MET A 94 -2.14 0.26 -20.32
CA MET A 94 -1.61 -0.86 -21.10
C MET A 94 -0.27 -1.33 -20.52
N MET A 95 -0.04 -2.65 -20.50
CA MET A 95 1.19 -3.22 -19.96
C MET A 95 1.66 -4.41 -20.79
N GLY A 96 2.96 -4.45 -21.13
CA GLY A 96 3.56 -5.65 -21.66
C GLY A 96 3.74 -6.73 -20.61
N TYR A 97 3.44 -7.97 -20.95
CA TYR A 97 3.61 -9.07 -19.99
C TYR A 97 4.54 -10.18 -20.47
N LYS A 98 4.79 -10.26 -21.77
CA LYS A 98 5.70 -11.25 -22.35
C LYS A 98 6.35 -10.70 -23.60
N VAL A 99 7.59 -11.11 -23.88
CA VAL A 99 8.31 -10.79 -25.10
C VAL A 99 8.96 -12.05 -25.67
N GLU A 100 8.76 -12.28 -26.96
CA GLU A 100 9.41 -13.33 -27.75
C GLU A 100 10.16 -12.64 -28.91
N ASP A 101 10.96 -13.40 -29.68
CA ASP A 101 11.86 -12.84 -30.69
C ASP A 101 11.21 -11.80 -31.63
N THR A 102 10.02 -12.09 -32.11
CA THR A 102 9.28 -11.20 -33.05
C THR A 102 7.99 -10.67 -32.50
N MET A 103 7.48 -11.21 -31.40
CA MET A 103 6.16 -10.93 -30.85
C MET A 103 6.25 -10.29 -29.48
N TYR A 104 5.45 -9.26 -29.26
CA TYR A 104 5.27 -8.60 -27.98
C TYR A 104 3.82 -8.75 -27.51
N TYR A 105 3.61 -9.23 -26.29
CA TYR A 105 2.30 -9.50 -25.74
C TYR A 105 1.88 -8.34 -24.84
N LEU A 106 0.76 -7.70 -25.19
CA LEU A 106 0.25 -6.48 -24.58
C LEU A 106 -1.11 -6.74 -23.91
N LEU A 107 -1.23 -6.37 -22.63
CA LEU A 107 -2.49 -6.31 -21.89
C LEU A 107 -3.15 -4.96 -22.10
N VAL A 108 -4.45 -4.95 -22.38
CA VAL A 108 -5.26 -3.75 -22.53
C VAL A 108 -6.64 -3.95 -21.89
N ASP A 109 -7.21 -2.89 -21.35
CA ASP A 109 -8.60 -2.88 -20.84
C ASP A 109 -9.60 -2.39 -21.90
N ASP A 110 -9.18 -1.48 -22.80
CA ASP A 110 -9.99 -0.98 -23.92
C ASP A 110 -9.33 -1.30 -25.26
N PRO A 111 -9.77 -2.36 -25.97
CA PRO A 111 -9.23 -2.70 -27.29
C PRO A 111 -9.55 -1.70 -28.39
N LEU A 112 -10.39 -0.69 -28.12
CA LEU A 112 -10.74 0.37 -29.05
C LEU A 112 -9.83 1.59 -28.90
N ASN A 113 -8.88 1.59 -27.98
CA ASN A 113 -7.84 2.61 -27.88
C ASN A 113 -6.73 2.37 -28.92
N PHE A 114 -7.08 2.51 -30.20
CA PHE A 114 -6.16 2.26 -31.31
C PHE A 114 -4.93 3.17 -31.29
N TYR A 115 -5.06 4.41 -30.81
CA TYR A 115 -3.93 5.35 -30.71
C TYR A 115 -2.89 4.85 -29.71
N GLY A 116 -3.32 4.42 -28.51
CA GLY A 116 -2.41 3.89 -27.51
C GLY A 116 -1.72 2.62 -27.99
N ILE A 117 -2.45 1.71 -28.62
CA ILE A 117 -1.88 0.46 -29.18
C ILE A 117 -0.84 0.75 -30.27
N GLU A 118 -1.11 1.73 -31.16
CA GLU A 118 -0.19 2.09 -32.23
C GLU A 118 1.07 2.79 -31.71
N ASP A 119 0.93 3.70 -30.73
CA ASP A 119 2.07 4.33 -30.05
C ASP A 119 2.99 3.25 -29.41
N ILE A 120 2.40 2.29 -28.72
CA ILE A 120 3.17 1.21 -28.10
C ILE A 120 3.82 0.33 -29.17
N ARG A 121 3.14 -0.02 -30.26
CA ARG A 121 3.72 -0.79 -31.35
C ARG A 121 4.96 -0.13 -31.94
N GLN A 122 4.93 1.19 -32.14
CA GLN A 122 6.06 1.96 -32.65
C GLN A 122 7.25 1.95 -31.67
N ILE A 123 6.98 2.07 -30.38
CA ILE A 123 8.03 2.08 -29.33
C ILE A 123 8.68 0.71 -29.21
N VAL A 124 7.88 -0.35 -29.19
CA VAL A 124 8.37 -1.72 -29.00
C VAL A 124 9.06 -2.24 -30.26
N GLY A 125 8.68 -1.78 -31.45
CA GLY A 125 9.27 -2.16 -32.73
C GLY A 125 9.07 -3.65 -33.09
N ARG A 126 8.00 -4.29 -32.57
CA ARG A 126 7.66 -5.71 -32.78
C ARG A 126 6.19 -5.85 -33.15
N GLU A 127 5.82 -7.02 -33.62
CA GLU A 127 4.40 -7.35 -33.75
C GLU A 127 3.74 -7.46 -32.38
N VAL A 128 2.58 -6.83 -32.20
CA VAL A 128 1.89 -6.76 -30.91
C VAL A 128 0.69 -7.70 -30.91
N HIS A 129 0.76 -8.69 -30.01
CA HIS A 129 -0.38 -9.55 -29.68
C HIS A 129 -1.15 -8.95 -28.52
N ILE A 130 -2.46 -8.70 -28.71
CA ILE A 130 -3.32 -8.02 -27.75
C ILE A 130 -4.10 -9.06 -26.96
N SER A 131 -4.04 -8.96 -25.64
CA SER A 131 -4.88 -9.71 -24.71
C SER A 131 -5.70 -8.75 -23.84
N LEU A 132 -6.97 -9.05 -23.62
CA LEU A 132 -7.90 -8.21 -22.87
C LEU A 132 -7.93 -8.64 -21.40
N CYS A 133 -8.00 -7.66 -20.51
CA CYS A 133 -8.16 -7.90 -19.09
C CYS A 133 -8.98 -6.80 -18.42
N GLU A 134 -9.47 -7.06 -17.22
CA GLU A 134 -10.25 -6.09 -16.45
C GLU A 134 -9.39 -4.89 -16.05
N LYS A 135 -10.00 -3.70 -15.98
CA LYS A 135 -9.33 -2.42 -15.77
C LYS A 135 -8.61 -2.35 -14.42
N ALA A 136 -9.31 -2.61 -13.32
CA ALA A 136 -8.72 -2.45 -11.99
C ALA A 136 -7.56 -3.42 -11.71
N PRO A 137 -7.59 -4.72 -12.08
CA PRO A 137 -6.43 -5.61 -12.03
C PRO A 137 -5.24 -5.12 -12.87
N LEU A 138 -5.50 -4.53 -14.05
CA LEU A 138 -4.45 -3.99 -14.91
C LEU A 138 -3.78 -2.76 -14.29
N GLU A 139 -4.55 -1.80 -13.79
CA GLU A 139 -4.03 -0.62 -13.08
C GLU A 139 -3.14 -1.02 -11.90
N ASN A 140 -3.60 -1.96 -11.08
CA ASN A 140 -2.82 -2.48 -9.96
C ASN A 140 -1.51 -3.17 -10.43
N SER A 141 -1.57 -3.93 -11.52
CA SER A 141 -0.40 -4.61 -12.07
C SER A 141 0.61 -3.62 -12.68
N ILE A 142 0.16 -2.56 -13.32
CA ILE A 142 1.03 -1.47 -13.80
C ILE A 142 1.80 -0.88 -12.61
N GLN A 143 1.11 -0.46 -11.55
CA GLN A 143 1.76 0.10 -10.37
C GLN A 143 2.76 -0.90 -9.75
N TYR A 144 2.36 -2.16 -9.63
CA TYR A 144 3.19 -3.21 -9.07
C TYR A 144 4.48 -3.44 -9.87
N TYR A 145 4.39 -3.70 -11.16
CA TYR A 145 5.56 -4.07 -11.99
C TYR A 145 6.47 -2.87 -12.29
N TYR A 146 5.92 -1.66 -12.49
CA TYR A 146 6.77 -0.48 -12.68
C TYR A 146 7.49 -0.05 -11.41
N SER A 147 6.96 -0.31 -10.21
CA SER A 147 7.73 -0.14 -8.98
C SER A 147 8.91 -1.11 -8.89
N GLU A 148 8.76 -2.34 -9.38
CA GLU A 148 9.86 -3.31 -9.45
C GLU A 148 10.93 -2.88 -10.45
N VAL A 149 10.52 -2.43 -11.65
CA VAL A 149 11.43 -1.89 -12.67
C VAL A 149 12.24 -0.73 -12.10
N SER A 150 11.59 0.23 -11.45
CA SER A 150 12.23 1.39 -10.84
C SER A 150 13.26 0.99 -9.78
N ALA A 151 12.93 0.03 -8.91
CA ALA A 151 13.84 -0.46 -7.88
C ALA A 151 15.08 -1.14 -8.49
N ARG A 152 14.91 -1.96 -9.53
CA ARG A 152 16.02 -2.62 -10.24
C ARG A 152 16.94 -1.62 -10.94
N GLN A 153 16.37 -0.62 -11.62
CA GLN A 153 17.14 0.44 -12.29
C GLN A 153 17.90 1.31 -11.29
N ALA A 154 17.28 1.68 -10.16
CA ALA A 154 17.93 2.43 -9.10
C ALA A 154 19.09 1.64 -8.47
N ALA A 155 18.94 0.33 -8.27
CA ALA A 155 20.00 -0.54 -7.77
C ALA A 155 21.20 -0.61 -8.74
N GLN A 156 20.95 -0.69 -10.05
CA GLN A 156 21.99 -0.68 -11.08
C GLN A 156 22.75 0.65 -11.11
N LYS A 157 22.04 1.78 -11.06
CA LYS A 157 22.65 3.12 -11.01
C LYS A 157 23.47 3.33 -9.74
N ALA A 158 22.99 2.90 -8.58
CA ALA A 158 23.72 2.96 -7.32
C ALA A 158 25.02 2.14 -7.38
N SER A 159 24.97 0.94 -7.97
CA SER A 159 26.15 0.08 -8.17
C SER A 159 27.22 0.72 -9.07
N ALA A 160 26.80 1.33 -10.18
CA ALA A 160 27.70 1.96 -11.15
C ALA A 160 28.45 3.16 -10.56
N ASN A 161 27.75 4.02 -9.79
CA ASN A 161 28.35 5.22 -9.21
C ASN A 161 29.34 4.90 -8.08
N THR A 162 29.15 3.81 -7.34
CA THR A 162 30.07 3.45 -6.23
C THR A 162 31.39 2.86 -6.72
N THR A 163 31.48 2.42 -7.98
CA THR A 163 32.72 1.87 -8.56
C THR A 163 33.72 2.98 -8.96
N GLN A 164 33.30 4.24 -9.04
CA GLN A 164 34.14 5.37 -9.44
C GLN A 164 34.75 6.17 -8.26
N THR A 165 34.34 5.89 -7.02
CA THR A 165 34.83 6.65 -5.86
C THR A 165 35.34 5.69 -4.79
N SER A 166 36.62 5.28 -4.92
CA SER A 166 37.39 4.59 -3.87
C SER A 166 38.05 5.54 -2.88
N GLU A 167 37.61 6.79 -2.78
CA GLU A 167 38.08 7.75 -1.78
C GLU A 167 36.96 8.04 -0.80
N VAL A 168 37.31 8.01 0.49
CA VAL A 168 36.46 8.29 1.63
C VAL A 168 35.78 9.65 1.43
N MET A 169 34.53 9.66 0.95
CA MET A 169 33.74 10.86 0.94
C MET A 169 33.24 11.13 2.37
N GLU A 170 33.75 12.19 2.97
CA GLU A 170 33.07 12.89 4.05
C GLU A 170 31.68 13.27 3.53
N ILE A 171 30.65 12.70 4.14
CA ILE A 171 29.25 12.98 3.80
C ILE A 171 28.97 14.40 4.27
N SER A 172 29.13 15.38 3.40
CA SER A 172 28.52 16.70 3.60
C SER A 172 27.01 16.54 3.41
N VAL A 173 26.28 16.67 4.51
CA VAL A 173 24.81 16.74 4.52
C VAL A 173 24.44 18.11 3.97
N GLU A 174 24.39 18.26 2.65
CA GLU A 174 23.69 19.37 2.02
C GLU A 174 22.25 18.89 1.73
N GLU A 175 21.31 19.47 2.46
CA GLU A 175 19.89 19.38 2.17
C GLU A 175 19.63 20.01 0.79
N GLY A 176 19.34 19.21 -0.23
CA GLY A 176 18.91 19.78 -1.50
C GLY A 176 19.01 18.93 -2.77
N ASP A 177 19.61 17.75 -2.76
CA ASP A 177 19.71 16.93 -3.97
C ASP A 177 19.01 15.56 -3.74
N ASP A 178 17.72 15.52 -4.08
CA ASP A 178 16.89 14.27 -4.06
C ASP A 178 17.34 13.24 -5.13
N ASP A 179 18.35 13.56 -5.93
CA ASP A 179 18.81 12.76 -7.06
C ASP A 179 19.95 11.77 -6.75
N THR A 180 20.31 11.56 -5.49
CA THR A 180 21.36 10.59 -5.15
C THR A 180 20.87 9.17 -5.41
N PRO A 181 21.60 8.31 -6.15
CA PRO A 181 21.17 6.96 -6.52
C PRO A 181 20.74 6.09 -5.33
N ILE A 182 21.34 6.28 -4.16
CA ILE A 182 20.98 5.56 -2.92
C ILE A 182 19.61 6.00 -2.40
N ILE A 183 19.29 7.30 -2.47
CA ILE A 183 17.98 7.83 -2.07
C ILE A 183 16.89 7.26 -2.98
N ASN A 184 17.12 7.27 -4.28
CA ASN A 184 16.20 6.73 -5.26
C ASN A 184 16.01 5.22 -5.11
N LEU A 185 17.08 4.47 -4.82
CA LEU A 185 16.97 3.04 -4.51
C LEU A 185 16.12 2.81 -3.26
N PHE A 186 16.40 3.54 -2.17
CA PHE A 186 15.67 3.38 -0.92
C PHE A 186 14.18 3.73 -1.08
N ASN A 187 13.86 4.84 -1.74
CA ASN A 187 12.49 5.24 -2.03
C ASN A 187 11.76 4.19 -2.88
N SER A 188 12.42 3.67 -3.92
CA SER A 188 11.87 2.61 -4.77
C SER A 188 11.59 1.30 -3.99
N LEU A 189 12.45 0.95 -3.02
CA LEU A 189 12.21 -0.20 -2.14
C LEU A 189 10.96 0.00 -1.27
N LEU A 190 10.76 1.20 -0.72
CA LEU A 190 9.59 1.51 0.10
C LEU A 190 8.29 1.49 -0.73
N VAL A 191 8.30 2.13 -1.91
CA VAL A 191 7.14 2.13 -2.83
C VAL A 191 6.82 0.70 -3.27
N ARG A 192 7.82 -0.09 -3.61
CA ARG A 192 7.64 -1.49 -3.98
C ARG A 192 7.03 -2.31 -2.86
N ALA A 193 7.54 -2.17 -1.64
CA ALA A 193 7.01 -2.86 -0.47
C ALA A 193 5.55 -2.47 -0.20
N TYR A 194 5.23 -1.18 -0.32
CA TYR A 194 3.86 -0.69 -0.19
C TYR A 194 2.92 -1.30 -1.24
N ASN A 195 3.29 -1.26 -2.53
CA ASN A 195 2.48 -1.77 -3.63
C ASN A 195 2.32 -3.31 -3.60
N SER A 196 3.25 -4.02 -2.96
CA SER A 196 3.15 -5.47 -2.74
C SER A 196 2.50 -5.87 -1.42
N ASN A 197 1.95 -4.90 -0.65
CA ASN A 197 1.41 -5.11 0.70
C ASN A 197 2.40 -5.83 1.64
N ALA A 198 3.70 -5.56 1.47
CA ALA A 198 4.70 -6.13 2.34
C ALA A 198 4.61 -5.52 3.74
N SER A 199 4.67 -6.35 4.78
CA SER A 199 4.71 -5.90 6.16
C SER A 199 6.10 -5.44 6.61
N ASP A 200 7.15 -6.10 6.10
CA ASP A 200 8.53 -5.83 6.50
C ASP A 200 9.48 -5.90 5.29
N ILE A 201 10.50 -5.03 5.29
CA ILE A 201 11.67 -5.09 4.39
C ILE A 201 12.87 -5.47 5.24
N HIS A 202 13.59 -6.50 4.83
CA HIS A 202 14.81 -6.97 5.45
C HIS A 202 16.00 -6.63 4.53
N ILE A 203 16.98 -5.89 5.05
CA ILE A 203 18.24 -5.56 4.38
C ILE A 203 19.35 -6.26 5.13
N GLU A 204 19.89 -7.30 4.54
CA GLU A 204 20.75 -8.28 5.22
C GLU A 204 22.12 -8.36 4.55
N PRO A 205 23.21 -8.05 5.29
CA PRO A 205 24.55 -8.18 4.76
C PRO A 205 25.03 -9.63 4.80
N PHE A 206 25.62 -10.06 3.71
CA PHE A 206 26.36 -11.30 3.59
C PHE A 206 27.82 -11.02 3.22
N GLU A 207 28.63 -12.07 3.10
CA GLU A 207 30.07 -11.93 2.83
C GLU A 207 30.33 -11.10 1.56
N ASN A 208 29.66 -11.42 0.46
CA ASN A 208 29.94 -10.84 -0.87
C ASN A 208 28.79 -9.97 -1.43
N HIS A 209 27.65 -9.91 -0.77
CA HIS A 209 26.48 -9.17 -1.26
C HIS A 209 25.57 -8.71 -0.12
N THR A 210 24.58 -7.93 -0.46
CA THR A 210 23.46 -7.57 0.43
C THR A 210 22.18 -8.14 -0.15
N SER A 211 21.44 -8.91 0.64
CA SER A 211 20.12 -9.41 0.26
C SER A 211 19.04 -8.46 0.75
N VAL A 212 18.09 -8.14 -0.13
CA VAL A 212 16.85 -7.45 0.21
C VAL A 212 15.71 -8.44 0.09
N ARG A 213 15.03 -8.68 1.20
CA ARG A 213 13.87 -9.58 1.28
C ARG A 213 12.65 -8.83 1.79
N MET A 214 11.48 -9.25 1.37
CA MET A 214 10.21 -8.66 1.79
C MET A 214 9.31 -9.72 2.41
N ARG A 215 8.62 -9.36 3.48
CA ARG A 215 7.60 -10.22 4.07
C ARG A 215 6.24 -9.86 3.51
N MET A 216 5.63 -10.77 2.76
CA MET A 216 4.29 -10.64 2.18
C MET A 216 3.41 -11.76 2.72
N ASP A 217 2.24 -11.43 3.22
CA ASP A 217 1.28 -12.41 3.80
C ASP A 217 1.91 -13.38 4.82
N GLY A 218 2.85 -12.87 5.63
CA GLY A 218 3.58 -13.65 6.63
C GLY A 218 4.77 -14.44 6.10
N VAL A 219 4.95 -14.57 4.78
CA VAL A 219 6.06 -15.31 4.15
C VAL A 219 7.17 -14.35 3.74
N ILE A 220 8.43 -14.71 4.01
CA ILE A 220 9.60 -13.96 3.55
C ILE A 220 9.96 -14.42 2.13
N CYS A 221 10.00 -13.47 1.21
CA CYS A 221 10.37 -13.69 -0.18
C CYS A 221 11.66 -12.92 -0.52
N ASP A 222 12.56 -13.53 -1.27
CA ASP A 222 13.72 -12.83 -1.82
C ASP A 222 13.26 -11.84 -2.88
N PHE A 223 13.71 -10.58 -2.77
CA PHE A 223 13.33 -9.54 -3.72
C PHE A 223 14.48 -9.20 -4.68
N MET A 224 15.64 -8.81 -4.13
CA MET A 224 16.82 -8.50 -4.94
C MET A 224 18.11 -8.71 -4.17
N THR A 225 19.19 -8.84 -4.93
CA THR A 225 20.56 -8.87 -4.41
C THR A 225 21.28 -7.60 -4.84
N LEU A 226 21.87 -6.89 -3.89
CA LEU A 226 22.65 -5.68 -4.11
C LEU A 226 24.15 -5.99 -3.96
N GLN A 227 24.99 -5.19 -4.63
CA GLN A 227 26.44 -5.27 -4.43
C GLN A 227 26.80 -4.83 -3.02
N LYS A 228 27.83 -5.44 -2.44
CA LYS A 228 28.29 -5.19 -1.07
C LYS A 228 28.65 -3.72 -0.79
N ASN A 229 29.19 -3.01 -1.78
CA ASN A 229 29.58 -1.61 -1.68
C ASN A 229 28.41 -0.65 -1.39
N ILE A 230 27.17 -1.00 -1.77
CA ILE A 230 25.98 -0.18 -1.55
C ILE A 230 25.50 -0.27 -0.10
N HIS A 231 25.81 -1.37 0.57
CA HIS A 231 25.26 -1.71 1.87
C HIS A 231 25.37 -0.58 2.91
N ASN A 232 26.59 -0.11 3.14
CA ASN A 232 26.85 0.90 4.18
C ASN A 232 26.13 2.22 3.91
N SER A 233 26.06 2.65 2.66
CA SER A 233 25.35 3.87 2.26
C SER A 233 23.84 3.72 2.46
N LEU A 234 23.29 2.54 2.17
CA LEU A 234 21.89 2.26 2.38
C LEU A 234 21.51 2.23 3.87
N ILE A 235 22.36 1.60 4.70
CA ILE A 235 22.18 1.60 6.17
C ILE A 235 22.31 3.01 6.74
N ALA A 236 23.29 3.81 6.27
CA ALA A 236 23.44 5.20 6.70
C ALA A 236 22.17 6.02 6.38
N ARG A 237 21.61 5.89 5.17
CA ARG A 237 20.34 6.55 4.80
C ARG A 237 19.19 6.14 5.73
N ILE A 238 19.08 4.87 6.05
CA ILE A 238 18.04 4.35 6.98
C ILE A 238 18.22 4.96 8.37
N LYS A 239 19.46 5.03 8.87
CA LYS A 239 19.76 5.62 10.18
C LYS A 239 19.44 7.11 10.23
N ILE A 240 19.79 7.87 9.18
CA ILE A 240 19.43 9.30 9.07
C ILE A 240 17.92 9.49 9.18
N LEU A 241 17.15 8.74 8.41
CA LEU A 241 15.69 8.86 8.44
C LEU A 241 15.08 8.42 9.77
N GLY A 242 15.65 7.40 10.39
CA GLY A 242 15.19 6.85 11.67
C GLY A 242 15.65 7.63 12.91
N ASP A 243 16.38 8.72 12.73
CA ASP A 243 17.03 9.49 13.83
C ASP A 243 17.95 8.60 14.71
N LEU A 244 18.73 7.73 14.04
CA LEU A 244 19.68 6.81 14.65
C LEU A 244 21.13 7.32 14.53
N ASP A 245 21.99 6.90 15.44
CA ASP A 245 23.41 7.24 15.39
C ASP A 245 24.14 6.48 14.27
N ILE A 246 24.64 7.22 13.26
CA ILE A 246 25.34 6.67 12.10
C ILE A 246 26.72 6.11 12.51
N ALA A 247 27.35 6.74 13.48
CA ALA A 247 28.71 6.40 13.93
C ALA A 247 28.71 5.13 14.78
N GLU A 248 27.69 4.89 15.58
CA GLU A 248 27.56 3.69 16.42
C GLU A 248 27.04 2.50 15.59
N ARG A 249 27.86 1.44 15.52
CA ARG A 249 27.59 0.23 14.72
C ARG A 249 27.68 -1.07 15.51
N ARG A 250 27.90 -0.97 16.83
CA ARG A 250 28.20 -2.14 17.68
C ARG A 250 27.02 -2.57 18.54
N ILE A 251 26.01 -1.72 18.65
CA ILE A 251 24.81 -1.99 19.47
C ILE A 251 23.55 -1.89 18.62
N PRO A 252 22.48 -2.61 18.98
CA PRO A 252 21.17 -2.45 18.33
C PRO A 252 20.62 -1.03 18.49
N GLN A 253 19.94 -0.55 17.46
CA GLN A 253 19.27 0.76 17.45
C GLN A 253 17.87 0.61 16.84
N ASP A 254 16.90 1.24 17.48
CA ASP A 254 15.50 1.26 17.02
C ASP A 254 15.05 2.70 16.80
N GLY A 255 14.30 2.95 15.74
CA GLY A 255 13.78 4.25 15.39
C GLY A 255 12.53 4.17 14.54
N HIS A 256 12.05 5.32 14.12
CA HIS A 256 10.89 5.40 13.23
C HIS A 256 10.95 6.69 12.43
N PHE A 257 10.32 6.68 11.25
CA PHE A 257 10.18 7.88 10.43
C PHE A 257 8.86 7.87 9.65
N ARG A 258 8.48 9.05 9.21
CA ARG A 258 7.38 9.26 8.26
C ARG A 258 7.93 9.86 6.99
N ILE A 259 7.52 9.33 5.86
CA ILE A 259 7.96 9.79 4.56
C ILE A 259 6.79 9.79 3.58
N ASN A 260 6.73 10.82 2.73
CA ASN A 260 5.82 10.86 1.59
C ASN A 260 6.62 10.59 0.32
N ILE A 261 6.24 9.55 -0.41
CA ILE A 261 6.90 9.16 -1.66
C ILE A 261 5.81 8.97 -2.72
N GLU A 262 5.89 9.70 -3.82
CA GLU A 262 4.91 9.62 -4.93
C GLU A 262 3.44 9.76 -4.45
N GLY A 263 3.19 10.60 -3.44
CA GLY A 263 1.86 10.81 -2.86
C GLY A 263 1.44 9.76 -1.82
N VAL A 264 2.26 8.74 -1.57
CA VAL A 264 2.02 7.72 -0.55
C VAL A 264 2.68 8.13 0.76
N ASN A 265 1.88 8.28 1.83
CA ASN A 265 2.37 8.53 3.18
C ASN A 265 2.69 7.22 3.87
N LEU A 266 3.96 6.98 4.15
CA LEU A 266 4.45 5.79 4.85
C LEU A 266 4.89 6.15 6.27
N ASN A 267 4.49 5.32 7.22
CA ASN A 267 5.00 5.32 8.58
C ASN A 267 5.82 4.04 8.76
N VAL A 268 7.11 4.18 9.06
CA VAL A 268 8.06 3.07 9.05
C VAL A 268 8.75 2.99 10.40
N ARG A 269 8.71 1.81 11.02
CA ARG A 269 9.59 1.47 12.16
C ARG A 269 10.87 0.83 11.65
N VAL A 270 11.98 1.19 12.23
CA VAL A 270 13.32 0.70 11.86
C VAL A 270 13.96 0.03 13.04
N SER A 271 14.52 -1.15 12.83
CA SER A 271 15.43 -1.80 13.77
C SER A 271 16.72 -2.15 13.04
N VAL A 272 17.85 -1.68 13.56
CA VAL A 272 19.18 -1.96 13.04
C VAL A 272 19.96 -2.73 14.06
N ILE A 273 20.55 -3.86 13.67
CA ILE A 273 21.35 -4.70 14.56
C ILE A 273 22.72 -5.02 13.95
N PRO A 274 23.80 -5.09 14.74
CA PRO A 274 25.10 -5.55 14.27
C PRO A 274 25.06 -7.04 13.92
N THR A 275 25.69 -7.42 12.81
CA THR A 275 25.93 -8.81 12.41
C THR A 275 27.39 -9.00 12.00
N VAL A 276 27.80 -10.25 11.75
CA VAL A 276 29.17 -10.59 11.35
C VAL A 276 29.63 -9.88 10.08
N PHE A 277 28.71 -9.65 9.13
CA PHE A 277 29.06 -9.09 7.83
C PHE A 277 28.67 -7.61 7.66
N GLY A 278 28.19 -6.97 8.73
CA GLY A 278 27.71 -5.58 8.73
C GLY A 278 26.42 -5.43 9.52
N GLU A 279 25.79 -4.29 9.43
CA GLU A 279 24.52 -4.03 10.14
C GLU A 279 23.34 -4.53 9.32
N LYS A 280 22.47 -5.32 9.92
CA LYS A 280 21.18 -5.73 9.36
C LYS A 280 20.12 -4.69 9.73
N ALA A 281 19.32 -4.25 8.76
CA ALA A 281 18.15 -3.43 9.02
C ALA A 281 16.84 -4.17 8.70
N VAL A 282 15.83 -3.94 9.54
CA VAL A 282 14.46 -4.37 9.31
C VAL A 282 13.57 -3.13 9.38
N LEU A 283 12.84 -2.88 8.30
CA LEU A 283 11.88 -1.79 8.20
C LEU A 283 10.47 -2.39 8.20
N ARG A 284 9.69 -2.08 9.22
CA ARG A 284 8.28 -2.47 9.29
C ARG A 284 7.42 -1.33 8.77
N LEU A 285 6.69 -1.60 7.70
CA LEU A 285 5.73 -0.66 7.15
C LEU A 285 4.44 -0.75 7.99
N LEU A 286 4.16 0.33 8.70
CA LEU A 286 2.87 0.47 9.36
C LEU A 286 1.95 1.07 8.29
N ALA A 287 0.99 0.27 7.82
CA ALA A 287 -0.01 0.77 6.90
C ALA A 287 -0.63 2.02 7.52
N SER A 288 -0.44 3.18 6.90
CA SER A 288 -1.37 4.28 7.14
C SER A 288 -2.72 3.68 6.84
N ALA A 289 -3.55 3.49 7.86
CA ALA A 289 -4.91 3.02 7.63
C ALA A 289 -5.47 3.96 6.57
N GLY A 290 -5.48 3.50 5.32
CA GLY A 290 -6.16 4.20 4.25
C GLY A 290 -7.51 4.56 4.84
N SER A 291 -8.08 5.69 4.49
CA SER A 291 -9.41 6.06 4.94
C SER A 291 -10.23 4.79 4.81
N ILE A 292 -10.48 4.12 5.95
CA ILE A 292 -11.40 3.00 5.95
C ILE A 292 -12.71 3.69 5.63
N ASP A 293 -13.04 3.62 4.36
CA ASP A 293 -14.27 4.14 3.83
C ASP A 293 -15.33 3.48 4.69
N HIS A 294 -16.10 4.30 5.37
CA HIS A 294 -16.98 3.96 6.47
C HIS A 294 -17.66 2.61 6.27
N MET A 295 -17.05 1.53 6.73
CA MET A 295 -17.83 0.35 7.03
C MET A 295 -18.73 0.75 8.19
N GLY A 296 -19.99 1.05 7.90
CA GLY A 296 -20.95 1.61 8.85
C GLY A 296 -21.11 0.80 10.14
N THR A 297 -20.36 -0.31 10.26
CA THR A 297 -20.40 -1.24 11.41
C THR A 297 -19.03 -1.66 11.90
N PHE A 298 -17.90 -1.03 11.46
CA PHE A 298 -16.53 -1.45 11.81
C PHE A 298 -16.23 -2.94 11.49
N GLY A 299 -16.86 -3.50 10.46
CA GLY A 299 -16.77 -4.95 10.16
C GLY A 299 -17.52 -5.85 11.14
N MET A 300 -18.27 -5.29 12.08
CA MET A 300 -19.09 -6.02 13.04
C MET A 300 -20.47 -6.32 12.46
N THR A 301 -21.16 -7.32 13.02
CA THR A 301 -22.60 -7.48 12.78
C THR A 301 -23.35 -6.27 13.32
N GLU A 302 -24.47 -5.90 12.73
CA GLU A 302 -25.28 -4.75 13.16
C GLU A 302 -25.66 -4.81 14.66
N ARG A 303 -25.94 -6.01 15.17
CA ARG A 303 -26.20 -6.24 16.59
C ARG A 303 -25.00 -5.84 17.47
N ASN A 304 -23.79 -6.30 17.12
CA ASN A 304 -22.58 -6.02 17.88
C ASN A 304 -22.19 -4.55 17.78
N TYR A 305 -22.32 -3.95 16.61
CA TYR A 305 -22.10 -2.52 16.42
C TYR A 305 -23.00 -1.67 17.34
N LYS A 306 -24.31 -1.96 17.40
CA LYS A 306 -25.23 -1.27 18.31
C LYS A 306 -24.84 -1.42 19.78
N LEU A 307 -24.30 -2.58 20.18
CA LEU A 307 -23.80 -2.79 21.55
C LEU A 307 -22.57 -1.95 21.83
N VAL A 308 -21.60 -1.91 20.92
CA VAL A 308 -20.38 -1.08 21.04
C VAL A 308 -20.77 0.40 21.12
N MET A 309 -21.64 0.88 20.22
CA MET A 309 -22.10 2.28 20.24
C MET A 309 -22.82 2.65 21.55
N ARG A 310 -23.54 1.69 22.15
CA ARG A 310 -24.14 1.91 23.49
C ARG A 310 -23.08 1.99 24.59
N MET A 311 -22.04 1.15 24.55
CA MET A 311 -20.92 1.24 25.51
C MET A 311 -20.19 2.57 25.41
N LEU A 312 -19.98 3.10 24.20
CA LEU A 312 -19.34 4.39 23.94
C LEU A 312 -20.16 5.61 24.42
N GLN A 313 -21.43 5.42 24.81
CA GLN A 313 -22.26 6.48 25.42
C GLN A 313 -22.10 6.54 26.93
N SER A 314 -21.45 5.56 27.55
CA SER A 314 -21.20 5.55 29.00
C SER A 314 -20.28 6.70 29.39
N PRO A 315 -20.60 7.48 30.42
CA PRO A 315 -19.77 8.64 30.82
C PRO A 315 -18.43 8.24 31.40
N ASN A 316 -18.29 7.04 31.91
CA ASN A 316 -17.06 6.51 32.52
C ASN A 316 -16.99 5.00 32.38
N GLY A 317 -15.80 4.45 32.57
CA GLY A 317 -15.53 3.02 32.49
C GLY A 317 -14.29 2.69 31.70
N ILE A 318 -14.05 1.41 31.48
CA ILE A 318 -12.90 0.91 30.74
C ILE A 318 -13.39 0.00 29.60
N ILE A 319 -12.86 0.22 28.41
CA ILE A 319 -13.05 -0.67 27.25
C ILE A 319 -11.68 -1.26 26.88
N TYR A 320 -11.54 -2.57 26.99
CA TYR A 320 -10.35 -3.30 26.56
C TYR A 320 -10.55 -3.98 25.22
N LEU A 321 -9.59 -3.75 24.31
CA LEU A 321 -9.47 -4.49 23.04
C LEU A 321 -8.30 -5.47 23.17
N THR A 322 -8.59 -6.76 23.06
CA THR A 322 -7.59 -7.83 23.18
C THR A 322 -7.57 -8.69 21.92
N GLY A 323 -6.43 -9.31 21.63
CA GLY A 323 -6.27 -10.18 20.47
C GLY A 323 -4.82 -10.28 20.02
N PRO A 324 -4.49 -11.24 19.14
CA PRO A 324 -3.13 -11.40 18.60
C PRO A 324 -2.71 -10.21 17.73
N THR A 325 -1.42 -10.14 17.39
CA THR A 325 -0.90 -9.17 16.43
C THR A 325 -1.60 -9.35 15.08
N GLY A 326 -1.98 -8.25 14.43
CA GLY A 326 -2.69 -8.28 13.15
C GLY A 326 -4.20 -8.52 13.24
N SER A 327 -4.80 -8.67 14.44
CA SER A 327 -6.24 -8.91 14.61
C SER A 327 -7.13 -7.66 14.42
N GLY A 328 -6.54 -6.49 14.10
CA GLY A 328 -7.28 -5.25 13.88
C GLY A 328 -7.58 -4.43 15.15
N LYS A 329 -6.91 -4.69 16.28
CA LYS A 329 -7.11 -3.93 17.54
C LYS A 329 -6.93 -2.43 17.34
N SER A 330 -5.76 -1.99 16.84
CA SER A 330 -5.46 -0.57 16.61
C SER A 330 -6.45 0.02 15.61
N THR A 331 -6.76 -0.68 14.53
CA THR A 331 -7.77 -0.24 13.55
C THR A 331 -9.12 0.04 14.20
N THR A 332 -9.63 -0.92 14.98
CA THR A 332 -10.92 -0.77 15.70
C THR A 332 -10.85 0.39 16.69
N LEU A 333 -9.74 0.53 17.41
CA LEU A 333 -9.54 1.59 18.39
C LEU A 333 -9.57 2.99 17.74
N TYR A 334 -8.84 3.15 16.63
CA TYR A 334 -8.85 4.41 15.88
C TYR A 334 -10.22 4.74 15.28
N MET A 335 -10.97 3.74 14.79
CA MET A 335 -12.35 3.93 14.33
C MET A 335 -13.26 4.42 15.48
N ILE A 336 -13.11 3.85 16.66
CA ILE A 336 -13.82 4.31 17.87
C ILE A 336 -13.43 5.75 18.21
N LEU A 337 -12.16 6.09 18.20
CA LEU A 337 -11.68 7.44 18.49
C LEU A 337 -12.20 8.47 17.48
N GLU A 338 -12.20 8.15 16.19
CA GLU A 338 -12.77 8.99 15.14
C GLU A 338 -14.27 9.23 15.33
N GLU A 339 -15.01 8.21 15.77
CA GLU A 339 -16.44 8.34 16.08
C GLU A 339 -16.67 9.24 17.32
N LEU A 340 -15.86 9.06 18.35
CA LEU A 340 -15.90 9.88 19.57
C LEU A 340 -15.49 11.33 19.30
N ALA A 341 -14.52 11.56 18.41
CA ALA A 341 -14.05 12.90 18.02
C ALA A 341 -15.11 13.76 17.29
N LYS A 342 -16.19 13.15 16.83
CA LYS A 342 -17.36 13.90 16.30
C LYS A 342 -18.14 14.62 17.40
N ARG A 343 -17.94 14.23 18.65
CA ARG A 343 -18.60 14.84 19.83
C ARG A 343 -17.75 16.01 20.36
N SER A 344 -18.35 16.84 21.20
CA SER A 344 -17.64 17.92 21.91
C SER A 344 -17.05 17.37 23.22
N VAL A 345 -15.99 16.57 23.10
CA VAL A 345 -15.28 15.93 24.21
C VAL A 345 -13.77 16.11 24.08
N ASN A 346 -13.07 16.19 25.21
CA ASN A 346 -11.62 16.25 25.25
C ASN A 346 -11.04 14.84 25.24
N ILE A 347 -10.44 14.46 24.12
CA ILE A 347 -9.82 13.13 23.94
C ILE A 347 -8.32 13.28 23.95
N SER A 348 -7.65 12.55 24.83
CA SER A 348 -6.20 12.49 24.90
C SER A 348 -5.71 11.07 24.79
N THR A 349 -4.56 10.88 24.13
CA THR A 349 -3.96 9.54 23.97
C THR A 349 -2.51 9.50 24.43
N ILE A 350 -2.04 8.32 24.84
CA ILE A 350 -0.62 8.02 25.00
C ILE A 350 -0.30 6.71 24.29
N GLU A 351 0.68 6.73 23.40
CA GLU A 351 0.93 5.69 22.40
C GLU A 351 2.44 5.42 22.20
N ASP A 352 2.81 4.23 21.74
CA ASP A 352 4.19 3.84 21.46
C ASP A 352 4.30 3.02 20.15
N PRO A 353 4.47 3.70 19.00
CA PRO A 353 4.24 5.11 18.73
C PRO A 353 2.79 5.43 18.36
N VAL A 354 2.52 6.73 18.07
CA VAL A 354 1.26 7.15 17.41
C VAL A 354 1.21 6.59 16.00
N GLU A 355 0.26 5.70 15.71
CA GLU A 355 0.15 5.06 14.40
C GLU A 355 -0.54 5.95 13.35
N LYS A 356 -1.53 6.74 13.77
CA LYS A 356 -2.33 7.63 12.90
C LYS A 356 -2.65 8.94 13.60
N ASN A 357 -2.50 10.07 12.90
CA ASN A 357 -2.99 11.35 13.41
C ASN A 357 -4.50 11.46 13.20
N VAL A 358 -5.23 11.71 14.27
CA VAL A 358 -6.67 11.90 14.23
C VAL A 358 -6.99 13.36 14.59
N PRO A 359 -7.73 14.08 13.74
CA PRO A 359 -8.11 15.46 14.04
C PRO A 359 -8.89 15.53 15.36
N LYS A 360 -8.68 16.61 16.12
CA LYS A 360 -9.30 16.91 17.43
C LYS A 360 -8.85 15.99 18.58
N LEU A 361 -7.86 15.13 18.41
CA LEU A 361 -7.24 14.37 19.49
C LEU A 361 -5.92 15.01 19.93
N ASN A 362 -5.63 14.96 21.21
CA ASN A 362 -4.34 15.32 21.78
C ASN A 362 -3.52 14.03 21.95
N GLN A 363 -2.67 13.72 20.97
CA GLN A 363 -1.94 12.45 20.91
C GLN A 363 -0.52 12.65 21.43
N MET A 364 -0.18 11.96 22.54
CA MET A 364 1.14 11.94 23.15
C MET A 364 1.88 10.66 22.75
N GLN A 365 3.12 10.79 22.35
CA GLN A 365 3.99 9.65 22.03
C GLN A 365 4.98 9.41 23.16
N VAL A 366 5.12 8.15 23.59
CA VAL A 366 6.13 7.70 24.55
C VAL A 366 7.53 8.06 24.05
N ASN A 367 8.37 8.56 24.97
CA ASN A 367 9.79 8.84 24.72
C ASN A 367 10.60 8.41 25.94
N ASN A 368 11.07 7.18 25.93
CA ASN A 368 11.80 6.59 27.05
C ASN A 368 13.13 7.30 27.33
N THR A 369 13.78 7.86 26.32
CA THR A 369 15.03 8.62 26.48
C THR A 369 14.82 9.93 27.21
N ALA A 370 13.66 10.56 27.03
CA ALA A 370 13.24 11.75 27.77
C ALA A 370 12.55 11.42 29.12
N GLY A 371 12.39 10.15 29.46
CA GLY A 371 11.67 9.73 30.67
C GLY A 371 10.13 9.79 30.55
N LEU A 372 9.58 9.99 29.36
CA LEU A 372 8.15 9.97 29.12
C LEU A 372 7.68 8.54 28.86
N THR A 373 7.32 7.83 29.94
CA THR A 373 6.76 6.47 29.88
C THR A 373 5.23 6.51 29.85
N PHE A 374 4.59 5.35 29.61
CA PHE A 374 3.11 5.23 29.71
C PHE A 374 2.58 5.71 31.06
N GLU A 375 3.23 5.33 32.16
CA GLU A 375 2.85 5.73 33.51
C GLU A 375 2.92 7.25 33.71
N VAL A 376 4.08 7.84 33.38
CA VAL A 376 4.31 9.29 33.54
C VAL A 376 3.33 10.09 32.69
N GLY A 377 3.14 9.67 31.44
CA GLY A 377 2.21 10.31 30.50
C GLY A 377 0.76 10.20 30.97
N LEU A 378 0.31 9.01 31.39
CA LEU A 378 -1.06 8.82 31.87
C LEU A 378 -1.34 9.65 33.15
N ARG A 379 -0.40 9.71 34.09
CA ARG A 379 -0.52 10.61 35.25
C ARG A 379 -0.62 12.09 34.86
N ALA A 380 0.07 12.49 33.80
CA ALA A 380 0.01 13.86 33.30
C ALA A 380 -1.33 14.13 32.62
N LEU A 381 -1.84 13.22 31.79
CA LEU A 381 -3.11 13.34 31.10
C LEU A 381 -4.29 13.52 32.06
N LEU A 382 -4.31 12.83 33.20
CA LEU A 382 -5.34 12.97 34.23
C LEU A 382 -5.47 14.41 34.81
N ARG A 383 -4.48 15.28 34.58
CA ARG A 383 -4.51 16.68 34.98
C ARG A 383 -4.85 17.63 33.85
N GLN A 384 -5.19 17.12 32.67
CA GLN A 384 -5.52 17.87 31.46
C GLN A 384 -7.03 17.92 31.15
N ASP A 385 -7.86 17.68 32.17
CA ASP A 385 -9.33 17.65 32.06
C ASP A 385 -9.83 16.76 30.91
N PRO A 386 -9.39 15.51 30.81
CA PRO A 386 -9.79 14.63 29.73
C PRO A 386 -11.14 13.97 30.03
N ASP A 387 -12.05 13.96 29.05
CA ASP A 387 -13.27 13.14 29.09
C ASP A 387 -12.94 11.68 28.75
N ILE A 388 -12.04 11.50 27.77
CA ILE A 388 -11.65 10.19 27.25
C ILE A 388 -10.13 10.09 27.17
N ILE A 389 -9.58 9.02 27.71
CA ILE A 389 -8.15 8.72 27.60
C ILE A 389 -7.98 7.39 26.86
N MET A 390 -7.11 7.37 25.85
CA MET A 390 -6.66 6.14 25.22
C MET A 390 -5.21 5.84 25.61
N VAL A 391 -4.96 4.61 26.01
CA VAL A 391 -3.60 4.10 26.27
C VAL A 391 -3.29 3.01 25.26
N GLY A 392 -2.28 3.23 24.45
CA GLY A 392 -1.93 2.35 23.32
C GLY A 392 -1.70 0.91 23.72
N GLU A 393 -1.08 0.68 24.86
CA GLU A 393 -0.95 -0.66 25.46
C GLU A 393 -0.70 -0.57 26.97
N THR A 394 -1.01 -1.67 27.67
CA THR A 394 -0.74 -1.83 29.09
C THR A 394 0.28 -2.96 29.27
N ARG A 395 1.50 -2.62 29.67
CA ARG A 395 2.60 -3.58 29.85
C ARG A 395 2.86 -3.92 31.32
N ASP A 396 2.46 -3.06 32.24
CA ASP A 396 2.80 -3.14 33.65
C ASP A 396 1.58 -2.95 34.57
N ALA A 397 1.71 -3.44 35.80
CA ALA A 397 0.67 -3.37 36.81
C ALA A 397 0.39 -1.93 37.30
N GLU A 398 1.36 -1.04 37.19
CA GLU A 398 1.24 0.34 37.64
C GLU A 398 0.36 1.16 36.69
N THR A 399 0.64 1.08 35.38
CA THR A 399 -0.22 1.66 34.35
C THR A 399 -1.65 1.12 34.43
N ALA A 400 -1.82 -0.20 34.65
CA ALA A 400 -3.14 -0.80 34.86
C ALA A 400 -3.86 -0.25 36.09
N SER A 401 -3.15 -0.09 37.22
CA SER A 401 -3.72 0.45 38.46
C SER A 401 -4.18 1.91 38.31
N ILE A 402 -3.38 2.74 37.65
CA ILE A 402 -3.73 4.15 37.39
C ILE A 402 -4.99 4.21 36.54
N SER A 403 -5.08 3.36 35.54
CA SER A 403 -6.22 3.27 34.64
C SER A 403 -7.52 2.93 35.33
N VAL A 404 -7.50 1.88 36.18
CA VAL A 404 -8.67 1.50 36.98
C VAL A 404 -9.12 2.64 37.87
N ARG A 405 -8.19 3.35 38.54
CA ARG A 405 -8.52 4.51 39.37
C ARG A 405 -9.15 5.64 38.56
N ALA A 406 -8.59 5.95 37.39
CA ALA A 406 -9.13 6.96 36.50
C ALA A 406 -10.58 6.64 36.06
N ALA A 407 -10.86 5.37 35.74
CA ALA A 407 -12.19 4.95 35.38
C ALA A 407 -13.21 5.10 36.54
N ILE A 408 -12.78 4.78 37.76
CA ILE A 408 -13.62 4.94 38.97
C ILE A 408 -13.90 6.43 39.25
N THR A 409 -12.93 7.32 38.94
CA THR A 409 -13.04 8.77 39.17
C THR A 409 -13.74 9.54 38.05
N GLY A 410 -14.34 8.85 37.07
CA GLY A 410 -15.24 9.49 36.10
C GLY A 410 -14.71 9.59 34.68
N HIS A 411 -13.56 8.99 34.36
CA HIS A 411 -12.99 9.04 33.00
C HIS A 411 -13.39 7.81 32.18
N CYS A 412 -13.62 7.98 30.91
CA CYS A 412 -13.73 6.87 29.96
C CYS A 412 -12.36 6.49 29.41
N LEU A 413 -11.97 5.23 29.56
CA LEU A 413 -10.67 4.74 29.14
C LEU A 413 -10.78 3.66 28.07
N LEU A 414 -9.92 3.78 27.05
CA LEU A 414 -9.77 2.85 25.95
C LEU A 414 -8.36 2.24 25.99
N TYR A 415 -8.26 0.92 25.89
CA TYR A 415 -6.98 0.21 26.01
C TYR A 415 -6.81 -0.87 24.96
N THR A 416 -5.56 -1.10 24.56
CA THR A 416 -5.20 -2.39 23.97
C THR A 416 -4.35 -3.19 24.95
N SER A 417 -4.48 -4.51 24.88
CA SER A 417 -3.62 -5.43 25.60
C SER A 417 -3.15 -6.52 24.64
N PRO A 418 -1.87 -6.93 24.70
CA PRO A 418 -1.44 -8.12 24.00
C PRO A 418 -2.23 -9.32 24.55
N SER A 419 -2.70 -10.19 23.64
CA SER A 419 -3.28 -11.47 24.07
C SER A 419 -2.18 -12.31 24.72
N PRO A 420 -2.41 -12.94 25.84
CA PRO A 420 -1.50 -13.98 26.32
C PRO A 420 -1.36 -15.05 25.23
N ARG A 421 -0.13 -15.43 24.94
CA ARG A 421 0.19 -16.52 23.99
C ARG A 421 -0.14 -17.85 24.61
#